data_20c9085b5c9909747303a40c9b9375c9
#
_entry.id   20c9085b5c9909747303a40c9b9375c9
#
_cell.length_a   1.000
_cell.length_b   1.000
_cell.length_c   1.000
_cell.angle_alpha   90.00
_cell.angle_beta   90.00
_cell.angle_gamma   90.00
#
_symmetry.space_group_name_H-M   'P 1'
#
loop_
_entity.id
_entity.type
_entity.pdbx_description
1 polymer ?
#
loop_
_entity_poly.entity_id
_entity_poly.type
_entity_poly.pdbx_seq_one_letter_code
_entity_poly.pdbx_strand_id
1 'polypeptide(L)'
;MMALKAEINPNKIVFSGVGKTTSEISFAIDKKILLINTESLSEIKEINRIAKSKNKKIRIGVRLNPNTDAKTLSQISTGKKENKFGVNKNTFYEIINYCKNSKNIDLKCLSVHIGSQILDHRPYEIMLKSVSQILNKTSHKFDFIDLGWGMGIVYSDKNKKLN
;
A
#
# COMPACT_ATOMS: atom_id res chain seq x y z
N MET A 1 -5.97 4.80 -16.25
CA MET A 1 -6.17 5.46 -17.56
C MET A 1 -6.80 6.84 -17.46
N MET A 2 -7.82 7.08 -16.62
CA MET A 2 -8.47 8.41 -16.50
C MET A 2 -7.50 9.53 -16.09
N ALA A 3 -6.64 9.28 -15.08
CA ALA A 3 -5.65 10.27 -14.64
C ALA A 3 -4.72 10.75 -15.78
N LEU A 4 -4.31 9.85 -16.68
CA LEU A 4 -3.49 10.22 -17.84
C LEU A 4 -4.28 10.99 -18.89
N LYS A 5 -5.58 10.71 -19.05
CA LYS A 5 -6.47 11.51 -19.91
C LYS A 5 -6.70 12.91 -19.36
N ALA A 6 -6.64 13.05 -18.04
CA ALA A 6 -6.70 14.36 -17.36
C ALA A 6 -5.30 15.03 -17.27
N GLU A 7 -4.35 14.59 -18.10
CA GLU A 7 -2.99 15.16 -18.23
C GLU A 7 -2.18 15.17 -16.93
N ILE A 8 -2.54 14.32 -15.95
CA ILE A 8 -1.77 14.18 -14.72
C ILE A 8 -0.42 13.53 -15.06
N ASN A 9 0.65 14.17 -14.59
CA ASN A 9 2.00 13.66 -14.78
C ASN A 9 2.12 12.22 -14.22
N PRO A 10 2.56 11.25 -15.02
CA PRO A 10 2.72 9.85 -14.59
C PRO A 10 3.51 9.69 -13.29
N ASN A 11 4.54 10.51 -13.08
CA ASN A 11 5.35 10.50 -11.86
C ASN A 11 4.60 10.97 -10.59
N LYS A 12 3.32 11.33 -10.70
CA LYS A 12 2.43 11.66 -9.58
C LYS A 12 1.30 10.64 -9.43
N ILE A 13 1.32 9.55 -10.21
CA ILE A 13 0.26 8.53 -10.20
C ILE A 13 0.73 7.32 -9.41
N VAL A 14 -0.07 6.94 -8.42
CA VAL A 14 0.05 5.69 -7.66
C VAL A 14 -1.07 4.76 -8.11
N PHE A 15 -0.74 3.53 -8.50
CA PHE A 15 -1.71 2.51 -8.87
C PHE A 15 -1.94 1.55 -7.70
N SER A 16 -3.06 1.71 -7.00
CA SER A 16 -3.45 0.91 -5.86
C SER A 16 -4.67 0.03 -6.17
N GLY A 17 -4.97 -0.93 -5.29
CA GLY A 17 -6.11 -1.82 -5.36
C GLY A 17 -5.74 -3.28 -5.62
N VAL A 18 -6.71 -4.17 -5.35
CA VAL A 18 -6.60 -5.62 -5.60
C VAL A 18 -7.01 -5.97 -7.03
N GLY A 19 -6.60 -7.16 -7.50
CA GLY A 19 -7.07 -7.68 -8.78
C GLY A 19 -6.53 -6.96 -10.01
N LYS A 20 -5.36 -6.32 -9.93
CA LYS A 20 -4.70 -5.73 -11.10
C LYS A 20 -4.39 -6.80 -12.14
N THR A 21 -4.83 -6.56 -13.35
CA THR A 21 -4.55 -7.46 -14.49
C THR A 21 -3.14 -7.27 -15.02
N THR A 22 -2.62 -8.32 -15.69
CA THR A 22 -1.32 -8.26 -16.38
C THR A 22 -1.24 -7.11 -17.39
N SER A 23 -2.32 -6.83 -18.12
CA SER A 23 -2.39 -5.72 -19.08
C SER A 23 -2.31 -4.36 -18.41
N GLU A 24 -2.99 -4.17 -17.28
CA GLU A 24 -2.95 -2.93 -16.51
C GLU A 24 -1.58 -2.68 -15.90
N ILE A 25 -0.95 -3.73 -15.34
CA ILE A 25 0.42 -3.66 -14.81
C ILE A 25 1.40 -3.31 -15.94
N SER A 26 1.30 -3.99 -17.07
CA SER A 26 2.13 -3.72 -18.25
C SER A 26 1.99 -2.27 -18.73
N PHE A 27 0.75 -1.78 -18.83
CA PHE A 27 0.46 -0.40 -19.19
C PHE A 27 1.05 0.61 -18.18
N ALA A 28 0.89 0.36 -16.88
CA ALA A 28 1.44 1.20 -15.83
C ALA A 28 2.98 1.30 -15.91
N ILE A 29 3.65 0.17 -16.16
CA ILE A 29 5.10 0.11 -16.39
C ILE A 29 5.51 0.93 -17.61
N ASP A 30 4.76 0.83 -18.72
CA ASP A 30 5.07 1.58 -19.94
C ASP A 30 4.90 3.08 -19.77
N LYS A 31 3.90 3.49 -19.00
CA LYS A 31 3.64 4.90 -18.70
C LYS A 31 4.56 5.47 -17.62
N LYS A 32 5.43 4.65 -17.01
CA LYS A 32 6.40 5.09 -15.98
C LYS A 32 5.73 5.84 -14.83
N ILE A 33 4.60 5.32 -14.32
CA ILE A 33 3.92 5.92 -13.17
C ILE A 33 4.82 5.91 -11.94
N LEU A 34 4.47 6.70 -10.91
CA LEU A 34 5.28 6.85 -9.71
C LEU A 34 5.58 5.50 -9.06
N LEU A 35 4.54 4.73 -8.77
CA LEU A 35 4.67 3.37 -8.21
C LEU A 35 3.37 2.56 -8.34
N ILE A 36 3.49 1.25 -8.16
CA ILE A 36 2.36 0.31 -8.05
C ILE A 36 2.32 -0.20 -6.60
N ASN A 37 1.25 0.06 -5.86
CA ASN A 37 1.00 -0.55 -4.56
C ASN A 37 0.54 -1.99 -4.74
N THR A 38 1.19 -2.92 -4.04
CA THR A 38 0.96 -4.36 -4.16
C THR A 38 0.32 -4.91 -2.89
N GLU A 39 -0.45 -5.97 -3.06
CA GLU A 39 -1.26 -6.59 -2.00
C GLU A 39 -0.77 -8.01 -1.65
N SER A 40 0.20 -8.56 -2.40
CA SER A 40 0.72 -9.91 -2.19
C SER A 40 2.10 -10.12 -2.81
N LEU A 41 2.82 -11.14 -2.31
CA LEU A 41 4.08 -11.56 -2.91
C LEU A 41 3.91 -12.13 -4.34
N SER A 42 2.79 -12.80 -4.61
CA SER A 42 2.48 -13.31 -5.95
C SER A 42 2.32 -12.19 -6.98
N GLU A 43 1.65 -11.11 -6.60
CA GLU A 43 1.52 -9.91 -7.43
C GLU A 43 2.90 -9.27 -7.73
N ILE A 44 3.76 -9.17 -6.72
CA ILE A 44 5.12 -8.65 -6.87
C ILE A 44 5.93 -9.51 -7.84
N LYS A 45 5.83 -10.85 -7.75
CA LYS A 45 6.49 -11.77 -8.67
C LYS A 45 6.00 -11.56 -10.12
N GLU A 46 4.70 -11.35 -10.31
CA GLU A 46 4.14 -11.07 -11.63
C GLU A 46 4.62 -9.72 -12.18
N ILE A 47 4.64 -8.67 -11.36
CA ILE A 47 5.20 -7.36 -11.72
C ILE A 47 6.68 -7.51 -12.13
N ASN A 48 7.46 -8.28 -11.37
CA ASN A 48 8.86 -8.54 -11.67
C ASN A 48 9.04 -9.26 -13.01
N ARG A 49 8.20 -10.25 -13.30
CA ARG A 49 8.20 -10.97 -14.57
C ARG A 49 7.95 -10.03 -15.75
N ILE A 50 6.94 -9.16 -15.63
CA ILE A 50 6.60 -8.17 -16.67
C ILE A 50 7.71 -7.12 -16.82
N ALA A 51 8.22 -6.60 -15.71
CA ALA A 51 9.30 -5.62 -15.72
C ALA A 51 10.57 -6.18 -16.38
N LYS A 52 10.91 -7.44 -16.06
CA LYS A 52 12.04 -8.17 -16.66
C LYS A 52 11.87 -8.31 -18.16
N SER A 53 10.70 -8.74 -18.66
CA SER A 53 10.44 -8.90 -20.10
C SER A 53 10.54 -7.58 -20.89
N LYS A 54 10.34 -6.45 -20.19
CA LYS A 54 10.44 -5.10 -20.78
C LYS A 54 11.81 -4.45 -20.52
N ASN A 55 12.72 -5.15 -19.85
CA ASN A 55 14.03 -4.60 -19.43
C ASN A 55 13.86 -3.27 -18.64
N LYS A 56 12.87 -3.21 -17.75
CA LYS A 56 12.58 -2.02 -16.94
C LYS A 56 12.74 -2.32 -15.46
N LYS A 57 13.05 -1.28 -14.68
CA LYS A 57 12.97 -1.29 -13.23
C LYS A 57 11.76 -0.50 -12.79
N ILE A 58 10.91 -1.08 -11.93
CA ILE A 58 9.66 -0.47 -11.46
C ILE A 58 9.68 -0.22 -9.97
N ARG A 59 9.20 0.94 -9.55
CA ARG A 59 8.96 1.25 -8.15
C ARG A 59 7.65 0.61 -7.71
N ILE A 60 7.69 -0.06 -6.57
CA ILE A 60 6.50 -0.65 -5.96
C ILE A 60 6.32 -0.18 -4.52
N GLY A 61 5.09 -0.21 -4.07
CA GLY A 61 4.72 -0.19 -2.66
C GLY A 61 4.24 -1.56 -2.23
N VAL A 62 4.28 -1.83 -0.93
CA VAL A 62 3.66 -3.00 -0.35
C VAL A 62 2.64 -2.58 0.69
N ARG A 63 1.41 -3.07 0.56
CA ARG A 63 0.36 -2.83 1.53
C ARG A 63 0.51 -3.80 2.68
N LEU A 64 0.88 -3.26 3.83
CA LEU A 64 0.93 -3.98 5.09
C LEU A 64 -0.46 -3.94 5.74
N ASN A 65 -0.92 -5.09 6.21
CA ASN A 65 -2.04 -5.14 7.14
C ASN A 65 -1.52 -4.98 8.58
N PRO A 66 -1.72 -3.83 9.23
CA PRO A 66 -1.22 -3.57 10.58
C PRO A 66 -1.97 -4.38 11.65
N ASN A 67 -3.14 -4.92 11.31
CA ASN A 67 -4.05 -5.62 12.23
C ASN A 67 -3.74 -7.12 12.36
N THR A 68 -2.56 -7.58 11.99
CA THR A 68 -2.18 -8.99 12.13
C THR A 68 -1.89 -9.40 13.57
N ASP A 69 -1.90 -8.45 14.52
CA ASP A 69 -1.76 -8.72 15.94
C ASP A 69 -3.13 -8.66 16.63
N ALA A 70 -3.55 -9.77 17.26
CA ALA A 70 -4.87 -9.91 17.90
C ALA A 70 -5.17 -8.82 18.95
N LYS A 71 -4.13 -8.25 19.58
CA LYS A 71 -4.26 -7.15 20.54
C LYS A 71 -4.63 -5.81 19.88
N THR A 72 -4.27 -5.61 18.62
CA THR A 72 -4.55 -4.39 17.87
C THR A 72 -5.93 -4.44 17.22
N LEU A 73 -6.39 -5.64 16.85
CA LEU A 73 -7.67 -5.87 16.16
C LEU A 73 -8.90 -5.36 16.93
N SER A 74 -8.91 -5.50 18.26
CA SER A 74 -10.04 -5.06 19.09
C SER A 74 -10.18 -3.55 19.20
N GLN A 75 -9.11 -2.82 18.97
CA GLN A 75 -9.05 -1.36 19.16
C GLN A 75 -9.22 -0.56 17.84
N ILE A 76 -8.91 -1.17 16.69
CA ILE A 76 -8.97 -0.51 15.37
C ILE A 76 -10.16 -0.99 14.54
N SER A 77 -10.71 -2.17 14.82
CA SER A 77 -11.74 -2.79 13.99
C SER A 77 -13.08 -2.08 14.15
N THR A 78 -13.38 -1.15 13.25
CA THR A 78 -14.73 -0.65 13.03
C THR A 78 -15.57 -1.53 12.09
N GLY A 79 -14.98 -2.62 11.52
CA GLY A 79 -15.68 -3.56 10.65
C GLY A 79 -14.85 -4.79 10.29
N LYS A 80 -15.40 -5.98 10.58
CA LYS A 80 -14.77 -7.29 10.33
C LYS A 80 -14.47 -7.63 8.87
N LYS A 81 -14.85 -6.79 7.90
CA LYS A 81 -14.69 -7.05 6.45
C LYS A 81 -13.39 -6.54 5.85
N GLU A 82 -12.70 -5.59 6.46
CA GLU A 82 -11.55 -4.90 5.85
C GLU A 82 -10.19 -5.55 6.15
N ASN A 83 -10.14 -6.53 7.03
CA ASN A 83 -8.91 -7.27 7.37
C ASN A 83 -8.42 -8.25 6.29
N LYS A 84 -9.02 -8.21 5.09
CA LYS A 84 -8.73 -9.16 4.01
C LYS A 84 -7.60 -8.73 3.07
N PHE A 85 -7.17 -7.49 3.12
CA PHE A 85 -6.27 -6.90 2.15
C PHE A 85 -4.90 -6.61 2.75
N GLY A 86 -3.89 -6.66 1.88
CA GLY A 86 -2.51 -6.47 2.26
C GLY A 86 -1.86 -7.72 2.86
N VAL A 87 -0.57 -7.61 3.12
CA VAL A 87 0.23 -8.72 3.65
C VAL A 87 0.36 -8.64 5.16
N ASN A 88 0.50 -9.79 5.80
CA ASN A 88 0.88 -9.85 7.20
C ASN A 88 2.37 -9.51 7.39
N LYS A 89 2.77 -9.34 8.65
CA LYS A 89 4.13 -8.95 9.03
C LYS A 89 5.22 -9.92 8.54
N ASN A 90 4.98 -11.22 8.58
CA ASN A 90 5.97 -12.20 8.14
C ASN A 90 6.18 -12.12 6.63
N THR A 91 5.09 -12.12 5.86
CA THR A 91 5.12 -11.93 4.41
C THR A 91 5.73 -10.58 4.02
N PHE A 92 5.54 -9.53 4.83
CA PHE A 92 6.17 -8.24 4.60
C PHE A 92 7.71 -8.32 4.62
N TYR A 93 8.28 -9.03 5.60
CA TYR A 93 9.74 -9.23 5.65
C TYR A 93 10.25 -10.14 4.52
N GLU A 94 9.48 -11.17 4.14
CA GLU A 94 9.78 -11.99 2.95
C GLU A 94 9.84 -11.13 1.68
N ILE A 95 8.89 -10.21 1.51
CA ILE A 95 8.85 -9.28 0.39
C ILE A 95 10.08 -8.37 0.38
N ILE A 96 10.46 -7.79 1.51
CA ILE A 96 11.68 -6.97 1.59
C ILE A 96 12.89 -7.78 1.11
N ASN A 97 13.03 -9.02 1.58
CA ASN A 97 14.13 -9.88 1.17
C ASN A 97 14.08 -10.23 -0.32
N TYR A 98 12.90 -10.55 -0.84
CA TYR A 98 12.71 -10.81 -2.27
C TYR A 98 13.08 -9.60 -3.12
N CYS A 99 12.64 -8.40 -2.74
CA CYS A 99 12.92 -7.17 -3.47
C CYS A 99 14.40 -6.79 -3.47
N LYS A 100 15.11 -7.00 -2.36
CA LYS A 100 16.57 -6.79 -2.28
C LYS A 100 17.34 -7.60 -3.33
N ASN A 101 16.85 -8.79 -3.65
CA ASN A 101 17.48 -9.70 -4.62
C ASN A 101 16.93 -9.54 -6.05
N SER A 102 16.00 -8.63 -6.28
CA SER A 102 15.34 -8.44 -7.57
C SER A 102 15.89 -7.21 -8.30
N LYS A 103 16.47 -7.40 -9.49
CA LYS A 103 17.04 -6.30 -10.29
C LYS A 103 15.99 -5.36 -10.87
N ASN A 104 14.78 -5.86 -11.13
CA ASN A 104 13.71 -5.14 -11.83
C ASN A 104 12.66 -4.54 -10.89
N ILE A 105 12.77 -4.78 -9.58
CA ILE A 105 11.86 -4.23 -8.56
C ILE A 105 12.63 -3.28 -7.65
N ASP A 106 11.99 -2.15 -7.35
CA ASP A 106 12.48 -1.15 -6.40
C ASP A 106 11.38 -0.89 -5.37
N LEU A 107 11.50 -1.48 -4.19
CA LEU A 107 10.53 -1.31 -3.11
C LEU A 107 10.73 0.04 -2.43
N LYS A 108 9.82 0.99 -2.69
CA LYS A 108 9.94 2.39 -2.28
C LYS A 108 8.86 2.85 -1.30
N CYS A 109 7.74 2.14 -1.23
CA CYS A 109 6.61 2.57 -0.43
C CYS A 109 6.13 1.47 0.52
N LEU A 110 5.90 1.86 1.77
CA LEU A 110 5.05 1.11 2.69
C LEU A 110 3.67 1.74 2.65
N SER A 111 2.66 0.97 2.27
CA SER A 111 1.26 1.40 2.28
C SER A 111 0.49 0.71 3.40
N VAL A 112 -0.42 1.42 4.04
CA VAL A 112 -1.37 0.89 5.02
C VAL A 112 -2.75 1.48 4.76
N HIS A 113 -3.80 0.73 5.10
CA HIS A 113 -5.17 1.24 5.05
C HIS A 113 -5.99 0.55 6.14
N ILE A 114 -6.50 1.31 7.08
CA ILE A 114 -7.16 0.80 8.29
C ILE A 114 -8.68 0.85 8.24
N GLY A 115 -9.25 1.36 7.15
CA GLY A 115 -10.69 1.48 6.96
C GLY A 115 -11.09 2.79 6.32
N SER A 116 -12.39 2.96 6.10
CA SER A 116 -12.97 4.15 5.46
C SER A 116 -13.86 4.89 6.46
N GLN A 117 -14.03 6.22 6.24
CA GLN A 117 -14.89 7.08 7.06
C GLN A 117 -14.51 7.13 8.56
N ILE A 118 -13.21 7.15 8.82
CA ILE A 118 -12.68 7.25 10.19
C ILE A 118 -12.69 8.71 10.62
N LEU A 119 -13.56 9.04 11.57
CA LEU A 119 -13.74 10.38 12.14
C LEU A 119 -13.01 10.56 13.49
N ASP A 120 -12.15 9.62 13.88
CA ASP A 120 -11.39 9.62 15.11
C ASP A 120 -9.90 9.42 14.80
N HIS A 121 -9.03 10.23 15.39
CA HIS A 121 -7.58 10.14 15.18
C HIS A 121 -6.93 8.93 15.88
N ARG A 122 -7.53 8.41 16.95
CA ARG A 122 -6.96 7.29 17.75
C ARG A 122 -6.63 6.04 16.92
N PRO A 123 -7.45 5.57 15.97
CA PRO A 123 -7.07 4.45 15.10
C PRO A 123 -5.79 4.73 14.30
N TYR A 124 -5.57 5.97 13.86
CA TYR A 124 -4.35 6.37 13.15
C TYR A 124 -3.12 6.35 14.07
N GLU A 125 -3.24 6.83 15.32
CA GLU A 125 -2.14 6.76 16.30
C GLU A 125 -1.71 5.32 16.57
N ILE A 126 -2.67 4.40 16.74
CA ILE A 126 -2.40 2.99 16.98
C ILE A 126 -1.71 2.37 15.74
N MET A 127 -2.22 2.68 14.56
CA MET A 127 -1.65 2.23 13.29
C MET A 127 -0.21 2.75 13.12
N LEU A 128 0.05 4.03 13.36
CA LEU A 128 1.38 4.64 13.26
C LEU A 128 2.37 4.02 14.26
N LYS A 129 1.94 3.74 15.49
CA LYS A 129 2.77 3.01 16.49
C LYS A 129 3.14 1.61 15.97
N SER A 130 2.18 0.88 15.39
CA SER A 130 2.43 -0.46 14.81
C SER A 130 3.39 -0.39 13.62
N VAL A 131 3.18 0.55 12.70
CA VAL A 131 4.04 0.79 11.54
C VAL A 131 5.47 1.14 11.99
N SER A 132 5.61 2.05 12.94
CA SER A 132 6.92 2.44 13.49
C SER A 132 7.68 1.23 14.08
N GLN A 133 7.00 0.38 14.85
CA GLN A 133 7.60 -0.84 15.39
C GLN A 133 8.08 -1.81 14.30
N ILE A 134 7.36 -1.89 13.19
CA ILE A 134 7.73 -2.74 12.06
C ILE A 134 8.91 -2.15 11.29
N LEU A 135 8.89 -0.84 11.05
CA LEU A 135 9.99 -0.14 10.38
C LEU A 135 11.30 -0.22 11.16
N ASN A 136 11.25 -0.08 12.49
CA ASN A 136 12.44 -0.19 13.35
C ASN A 136 13.07 -1.59 13.35
N LYS A 137 12.34 -2.62 12.90
CA LYS A 137 12.85 -3.99 12.77
C LYS A 137 13.44 -4.32 11.41
N THR A 138 13.44 -3.38 10.47
CA THR A 138 14.03 -3.56 9.14
C THR A 138 15.08 -2.51 8.86
N SER A 139 16.15 -2.90 8.17
CA SER A 139 17.14 -1.97 7.61
C SER A 139 16.73 -1.38 6.27
N HIS A 140 15.57 -1.80 5.71
CA HIS A 140 15.08 -1.27 4.45
C HIS A 140 14.57 0.16 4.64
N LYS A 141 14.99 1.07 3.75
CA LYS A 141 14.54 2.47 3.75
C LYS A 141 13.45 2.66 2.71
N PHE A 142 12.32 3.20 3.14
CA PHE A 142 11.21 3.57 2.27
C PHE A 142 11.28 5.07 1.95
N ASP A 143 11.02 5.44 0.70
CA ASP A 143 10.95 6.84 0.28
C ASP A 143 9.56 7.43 0.56
N PHE A 144 8.53 6.56 0.66
CA PHE A 144 7.14 6.96 0.85
C PHE A 144 6.46 6.09 1.92
N ILE A 145 5.58 6.72 2.68
CA ILE A 145 4.61 6.05 3.55
C ILE A 145 3.21 6.50 3.09
N ASP A 146 2.41 5.55 2.62
CA ASP A 146 1.03 5.77 2.20
C ASP A 146 0.09 5.32 3.34
N LEU A 147 -0.58 6.27 3.99
CA LEU A 147 -1.46 6.03 5.13
C LEU A 147 -2.89 5.63 4.71
N GLY A 148 -3.12 5.51 3.41
CA GLY A 148 -4.42 5.14 2.84
C GLY A 148 -5.40 6.32 2.79
N TRP A 149 -6.66 6.00 2.46
CA TRP A 149 -7.73 6.97 2.15
C TRP A 149 -8.83 6.94 3.22
N GLY A 150 -8.47 6.57 4.45
CA GLY A 150 -9.42 6.25 5.49
C GLY A 150 -10.07 7.44 6.19
N MET A 151 -9.53 8.66 6.04
CA MET A 151 -10.08 9.85 6.71
C MET A 151 -11.50 10.12 6.26
N GLY A 152 -12.39 10.23 7.25
CA GLY A 152 -13.80 10.49 7.02
C GLY A 152 -14.10 11.97 6.81
N ILE A 153 -15.18 12.22 6.07
CA ILE A 153 -15.80 13.54 5.95
C ILE A 153 -17.16 13.51 6.62
N VAL A 154 -17.58 14.68 7.11
CA VAL A 154 -18.88 14.83 7.78
C VAL A 154 -19.96 14.90 6.71
N TYR A 155 -20.86 13.92 6.70
CA TYR A 155 -22.04 13.91 5.80
C TYR A 155 -23.32 14.41 6.47
N SER A 156 -23.35 14.54 7.80
CA SER A 156 -24.51 15.03 8.54
C SER A 156 -24.06 15.79 9.80
N ASP A 157 -24.89 16.70 10.26
CA ASP A 157 -24.63 17.53 11.46
C ASP A 157 -24.48 16.71 12.75
N LYS A 158 -24.86 15.42 12.73
CA LYS A 158 -24.68 14.51 13.86
C LYS A 158 -23.25 13.99 14.01
N ASN A 159 -22.42 14.14 13.00
CA ASN A 159 -21.04 13.64 12.98
C ASN A 159 -20.07 14.77 13.36
N LYS A 160 -19.16 14.50 14.28
CA LYS A 160 -18.05 15.43 14.60
C LYS A 160 -17.01 15.40 13.50
N LYS A 161 -16.41 16.56 13.20
CA LYS A 161 -15.24 16.64 12.32
C LYS A 161 -14.05 15.88 12.96
N LEU A 162 -13.20 15.35 12.11
CA LEU A 162 -11.89 14.86 12.53
C LEU A 162 -11.07 16.09 13.00
N ASN A 163 -10.64 16.10 14.25
CA ASN A 163 -9.75 17.12 14.81
C ASN A 163 -8.30 16.68 14.70
#